data_672409094ea80bbe1e9115e7d17f000e
#
_entry.id   672409094ea80bbe1e9115e7d17f000e
#
_cell.length_a   1.000
_cell.length_b   1.000
_cell.length_c   1.000
_cell.angle_alpha   90.00
_cell.angle_beta   90.00
_cell.angle_gamma   90.00
#
_symmetry.space_group_name_H-M   'P 1'
#
loop_
_entity.id
_entity.type
_entity.pdbx_description
1 polymer ?
#
loop_
_entity_poly.entity_id
_entity_poly.type
_entity_poly.pdbx_seq_one_letter_code
_entity_poly.pdbx_strand_id
1 'polypeptide(L)'
;KKGKGQMKILINLLGIAVVMGIMYLLSSSKKDIPYKTVIKAFLIQVLIAFILVKFPLGRLVIEKVSAVVTQVLSYGAEGITFVFGSLADASSPTGSIFGIQTLGNIIFISALVGGLYYLGILGFIVKIIGTIVGKLLGTSKVESFVAVANMFLGQTESPILVSKYLGSMTESEIMVVLISGMGSMSATIIGGYVALGIPMEYILIASALVPFGSIAISKMLLPELEEVQNIEDVSIDNKGDNENLIGAIAEGAMNGLQSALAIGASLIAIIGLVALVNGILGAFGITLQQIFSYIFSPIGFLMGLDGGEILRAGQLLGEKLVLNEFVAFQSLGEVIKSLDYRTGLVMAISLCGFANISSMGICISGISALCPDKRKVLSKLAFKAMIGGFAVSVLSSMVVGLITLF
;
A
#
# COMPACT_ATOMS: atom_id res chain seq x y z
N LYS A 1 -23.57 1.15 -26.42
CA LYS A 1 -22.23 1.16 -25.78
C LYS A 1 -21.80 2.57 -25.30
N LYS A 2 -22.00 3.65 -26.10
CA LYS A 2 -21.63 5.03 -25.70
C LYS A 2 -22.29 5.50 -24.38
N GLY A 3 -23.58 5.24 -24.16
CA GLY A 3 -24.28 5.68 -22.95
C GLY A 3 -23.79 4.99 -21.68
N LYS A 4 -23.40 3.69 -21.74
CA LYS A 4 -22.83 2.99 -20.60
C LYS A 4 -21.44 3.53 -20.19
N GLY A 5 -20.60 3.91 -21.17
CA GLY A 5 -19.30 4.52 -20.89
C GLY A 5 -19.43 5.89 -20.20
N GLN A 6 -20.33 6.75 -20.68
CA GLN A 6 -20.60 8.05 -20.06
C GLN A 6 -21.11 7.92 -18.63
N MET A 7 -21.99 6.95 -18.36
CA MET A 7 -22.48 6.68 -17.00
C MET A 7 -21.36 6.27 -16.07
N LYS A 8 -20.44 5.39 -16.49
CA LYS A 8 -19.27 4.99 -15.70
C LYS A 8 -18.34 6.16 -15.36
N ILE A 9 -18.12 7.06 -16.31
CA ILE A 9 -17.35 8.29 -16.09
C ILE A 9 -17.98 9.13 -14.97
N LEU A 10 -19.29 9.37 -15.07
CA LEU A 10 -20.01 10.15 -14.06
C LEU A 10 -19.97 9.48 -12.68
N ILE A 11 -20.15 8.17 -12.61
CA ILE A 11 -20.08 7.41 -11.35
C ILE A 11 -18.67 7.49 -10.73
N ASN A 12 -17.61 7.34 -11.52
CA ASN A 12 -16.23 7.47 -11.01
C ASN A 12 -15.94 8.89 -10.51
N LEU A 13 -16.38 9.92 -11.24
CA LEU A 13 -16.23 11.31 -10.80
C LEU A 13 -17.00 11.56 -9.51
N LEU A 14 -18.21 11.03 -9.39
CA LEU A 14 -18.99 11.06 -8.15
C LEU A 14 -18.25 10.34 -7.03
N GLY A 15 -17.65 9.16 -7.30
CA GLY A 15 -16.87 8.41 -6.34
C GLY A 15 -15.68 9.20 -5.81
N ILE A 16 -14.91 9.82 -6.67
CA ILE A 16 -13.80 10.72 -6.30
C ILE A 16 -14.32 11.87 -5.42
N ALA A 17 -15.42 12.51 -5.82
CA ALA A 17 -16.02 13.59 -5.06
C ALA A 17 -16.53 13.13 -3.67
N VAL A 18 -17.11 11.94 -3.59
CA VAL A 18 -17.58 11.34 -2.32
C VAL A 18 -16.40 11.04 -1.40
N VAL A 19 -15.33 10.41 -1.88
CA VAL A 19 -14.15 10.12 -1.07
C VAL A 19 -13.54 11.42 -0.55
N MET A 20 -13.31 12.41 -1.42
CA MET A 20 -12.77 13.71 -1.02
C MET A 20 -13.73 14.44 -0.06
N GLY A 21 -15.04 14.36 -0.29
CA GLY A 21 -16.07 14.92 0.60
C GLY A 21 -16.07 14.30 2.00
N ILE A 22 -15.92 12.96 2.09
CA ILE A 22 -15.79 12.26 3.38
C ILE A 22 -14.52 12.72 4.10
N MET A 23 -13.38 12.82 3.41
CA MET A 23 -12.15 13.31 4.01
C MET A 23 -12.27 14.75 4.50
N TYR A 24 -12.96 15.62 3.76
CA TYR A 24 -13.30 16.97 4.17
C TYR A 24 -14.17 16.98 5.44
N LEU A 25 -15.20 16.14 5.51
CA LEU A 25 -16.09 16.05 6.68
C LEU A 25 -15.35 15.56 7.93
N LEU A 26 -14.41 14.64 7.77
CA LEU A 26 -13.58 14.08 8.86
C LEU A 26 -12.39 14.97 9.21
N SER A 27 -12.19 16.10 8.53
CA SER A 27 -11.11 17.04 8.80
C SER A 27 -11.20 17.59 10.24
N SER A 28 -10.04 17.68 10.90
CA SER A 28 -9.93 18.28 12.22
C SER A 28 -10.10 19.82 12.20
N SER A 29 -9.73 20.47 11.08
CA SER A 29 -9.96 21.90 10.86
C SER A 29 -10.21 22.18 9.38
N LYS A 30 -11.48 22.39 9.03
CA LYS A 30 -11.90 22.61 7.65
C LYS A 30 -11.42 23.94 7.08
N LYS A 31 -11.19 24.94 7.96
CA LYS A 31 -10.79 26.29 7.55
C LYS A 31 -9.31 26.34 7.15
N ASP A 32 -8.52 25.47 7.76
CA ASP A 32 -7.06 25.47 7.62
C ASP A 32 -6.55 24.46 6.60
N ILE A 33 -7.47 23.78 5.87
CA ILE A 33 -7.09 22.86 4.80
C ILE A 33 -6.27 23.60 3.74
N PRO A 34 -5.01 23.16 3.46
CA PRO A 34 -4.18 23.78 2.44
C PRO A 34 -4.64 23.35 1.05
N TYR A 35 -5.77 23.89 0.59
CA TYR A 35 -6.40 23.49 -0.69
C TYR A 35 -5.44 23.51 -1.87
N LYS A 36 -4.50 24.48 -1.89
CA LYS A 36 -3.49 24.57 -2.94
C LYS A 36 -2.61 23.30 -3.00
N THR A 37 -2.15 22.81 -1.85
CA THR A 37 -1.35 21.59 -1.74
C THR A 37 -2.20 20.35 -2.08
N VAL A 38 -3.42 20.27 -1.54
CA VAL A 38 -4.34 19.15 -1.78
C VAL A 38 -4.67 19.03 -3.27
N ILE A 39 -5.06 20.12 -3.91
CA ILE A 39 -5.41 20.13 -5.36
C ILE A 39 -4.19 19.80 -6.20
N LYS A 40 -3.02 20.37 -5.91
CA LYS A 40 -1.79 20.05 -6.63
C LYS A 40 -1.43 18.56 -6.51
N ALA A 41 -1.47 18.01 -5.29
CA ALA A 41 -1.17 16.60 -5.06
C ALA A 41 -2.14 15.70 -5.83
N PHE A 42 -3.44 15.99 -5.79
CA PHE A 42 -4.44 15.25 -6.54
C PHE A 42 -4.24 15.36 -8.06
N LEU A 43 -3.99 16.55 -8.60
CA LEU A 43 -3.75 16.72 -10.03
C LEU A 43 -2.49 16.00 -10.50
N ILE A 44 -1.41 16.02 -9.70
CA ILE A 44 -0.18 15.27 -10.00
C ILE A 44 -0.46 13.76 -9.95
N GLN A 45 -1.25 13.28 -8.98
CA GLN A 45 -1.68 11.89 -8.92
C GLN A 45 -2.42 11.47 -10.19
N VAL A 46 -3.37 12.29 -10.67
CA VAL A 46 -4.10 12.04 -11.91
C VAL A 46 -3.16 12.04 -13.12
N LEU A 47 -2.23 13.00 -13.18
CA LEU A 47 -1.25 13.09 -14.27
C LEU A 47 -0.34 11.85 -14.32
N ILE A 48 0.19 11.42 -13.16
CA ILE A 48 1.03 10.21 -13.09
C ILE A 48 0.23 8.98 -13.47
N ALA A 49 -1.00 8.83 -12.96
CA ALA A 49 -1.87 7.72 -13.35
C ALA A 49 -2.13 7.71 -14.87
N PHE A 50 -2.38 8.88 -15.47
CA PHE A 50 -2.55 9.00 -16.92
C PHE A 50 -1.29 8.60 -17.69
N ILE A 51 -0.12 9.07 -17.25
CA ILE A 51 1.17 8.73 -17.88
C ILE A 51 1.41 7.21 -17.82
N LEU A 52 1.21 6.59 -16.65
CA LEU A 52 1.50 5.17 -16.45
C LEU A 52 0.51 4.25 -17.17
N VAL A 53 -0.77 4.66 -17.29
CA VAL A 53 -1.83 3.80 -17.82
C VAL A 53 -2.07 4.02 -19.33
N LYS A 54 -1.96 5.26 -19.81
CA LYS A 54 -2.33 5.63 -21.19
C LYS A 54 -1.17 6.05 -22.07
N PHE A 55 -0.18 6.76 -21.51
CA PHE A 55 0.90 7.30 -22.32
C PHE A 55 1.90 6.18 -22.69
N PRO A 56 2.26 6.01 -23.98
CA PRO A 56 3.06 4.89 -24.45
C PRO A 56 4.39 4.73 -23.72
N LEU A 57 5.09 5.85 -23.44
CA LEU A 57 6.36 5.81 -22.71
C LEU A 57 6.17 5.37 -21.25
N GLY A 58 5.12 5.84 -20.57
CA GLY A 58 4.80 5.43 -19.19
C GLY A 58 4.48 3.95 -19.10
N ARG A 59 3.68 3.42 -20.03
CA ARG A 59 3.39 1.99 -20.14
C ARG A 59 4.66 1.17 -20.38
N LEU A 60 5.52 1.63 -21.29
CA LEU A 60 6.81 0.95 -21.55
C LEU A 60 7.70 0.94 -20.29
N VAL A 61 7.72 2.02 -19.52
CA VAL A 61 8.49 2.09 -18.26
C VAL A 61 7.93 1.08 -17.26
N ILE A 62 6.62 1.06 -17.03
CA ILE A 62 5.97 0.10 -16.12
C ILE A 62 6.25 -1.34 -16.57
N GLU A 63 6.10 -1.64 -17.85
CA GLU A 63 6.35 -2.96 -18.41
C GLU A 63 7.80 -3.40 -18.17
N LYS A 64 8.78 -2.53 -18.46
CA LYS A 64 10.21 -2.82 -18.23
C LYS A 64 10.54 -2.99 -16.75
N VAL A 65 10.05 -2.11 -15.89
CA VAL A 65 10.26 -2.21 -14.44
C VAL A 65 9.61 -3.49 -13.91
N SER A 66 8.39 -3.80 -14.34
CA SER A 66 7.70 -5.05 -14.02
C SER A 66 8.53 -6.27 -14.42
N ALA A 67 9.06 -6.29 -15.64
CA ALA A 67 9.91 -7.38 -16.12
C ALA A 67 11.19 -7.54 -15.27
N VAL A 68 11.86 -6.43 -14.93
CA VAL A 68 13.07 -6.45 -14.08
C VAL A 68 12.73 -6.98 -12.69
N VAL A 69 11.67 -6.47 -12.04
CA VAL A 69 11.28 -6.93 -10.70
C VAL A 69 10.88 -8.40 -10.73
N THR A 70 10.13 -8.85 -11.74
CA THR A 70 9.77 -10.26 -11.92
C THR A 70 11.01 -11.14 -12.11
N GLN A 71 11.99 -10.68 -12.89
CA GLN A 71 13.27 -11.37 -13.04
C GLN A 71 14.04 -11.47 -11.72
N VAL A 72 14.05 -10.40 -10.94
CA VAL A 72 14.67 -10.41 -9.60
C VAL A 72 13.97 -11.43 -8.69
N LEU A 73 12.64 -11.47 -8.69
CA LEU A 73 11.88 -12.48 -7.93
C LEU A 73 12.21 -13.90 -8.33
N SER A 74 12.50 -14.16 -9.62
CA SER A 74 12.86 -15.49 -10.09
C SER A 74 14.20 -15.98 -9.51
N TYR A 75 15.15 -15.10 -9.24
CA TYR A 75 16.39 -15.48 -8.56
C TYR A 75 16.14 -15.91 -7.10
N GLY A 76 15.16 -15.32 -6.43
CA GLY A 76 14.74 -15.79 -5.11
C GLY A 76 14.26 -17.23 -5.11
N ALA A 77 13.57 -17.64 -6.18
CA ALA A 77 13.09 -19.01 -6.33
C ALA A 77 14.23 -20.05 -6.36
N GLU A 78 15.42 -19.69 -6.87
CA GLU A 78 16.58 -20.59 -6.84
C GLU A 78 17.03 -20.88 -5.39
N GLY A 79 17.11 -19.85 -4.54
CA GLY A 79 17.44 -20.00 -3.12
C GLY A 79 16.38 -20.84 -2.37
N ILE A 80 15.10 -20.58 -2.65
CA ILE A 80 13.99 -21.34 -2.05
C ILE A 80 14.06 -22.81 -2.46
N THR A 81 14.32 -23.09 -3.74
CA THR A 81 14.45 -24.45 -4.26
C THR A 81 15.66 -25.16 -3.66
N PHE A 82 16.78 -24.46 -3.47
CA PHE A 82 17.96 -25.02 -2.82
C PHE A 82 17.65 -25.48 -1.38
N VAL A 83 16.87 -24.70 -0.62
CA VAL A 83 16.55 -24.98 0.79
C VAL A 83 15.45 -26.04 0.93
N PHE A 84 14.39 -25.96 0.11
CA PHE A 84 13.18 -26.77 0.27
C PHE A 84 13.02 -27.89 -0.77
N GLY A 85 13.91 -27.97 -1.76
CA GLY A 85 13.86 -29.01 -2.79
C GLY A 85 12.54 -29.05 -3.57
N SER A 86 11.98 -30.23 -3.72
CA SER A 86 10.72 -30.44 -4.45
C SER A 86 9.50 -29.77 -3.84
N LEU A 87 9.55 -29.36 -2.57
CA LEU A 87 8.46 -28.61 -1.94
C LEU A 87 8.34 -27.16 -2.48
N ALA A 88 9.41 -26.67 -3.10
CA ALA A 88 9.42 -25.36 -3.76
C ALA A 88 8.92 -25.42 -5.22
N ASP A 89 8.77 -26.62 -5.79
CA ASP A 89 8.35 -26.82 -7.17
C ASP A 89 6.83 -26.97 -7.26
N ALA A 90 6.16 -25.98 -7.88
CA ALA A 90 4.72 -26.00 -8.10
C ALA A 90 4.25 -27.16 -9.01
N SER A 91 5.15 -27.76 -9.81
CA SER A 91 4.85 -28.91 -10.65
C SER A 91 4.96 -30.24 -9.90
N SER A 92 5.48 -30.24 -8.67
CA SER A 92 5.58 -31.43 -7.83
C SER A 92 4.20 -31.96 -7.41
N PRO A 93 4.10 -33.24 -6.99
CA PRO A 93 2.82 -33.80 -6.50
C PRO A 93 2.18 -33.04 -5.35
N THR A 94 2.96 -32.25 -4.57
CA THR A 94 2.46 -31.42 -3.48
C THR A 94 1.83 -30.11 -3.97
N GLY A 95 2.06 -29.73 -5.24
CA GLY A 95 1.60 -28.47 -5.81
C GLY A 95 2.29 -27.23 -5.19
N SER A 96 1.71 -26.07 -5.38
CA SER A 96 2.22 -24.81 -4.84
C SER A 96 1.94 -24.70 -3.34
N ILE A 97 3.00 -24.61 -2.54
CA ILE A 97 2.89 -24.39 -1.09
C ILE A 97 3.13 -22.90 -0.80
N PHE A 98 2.06 -22.18 -0.45
CA PHE A 98 2.09 -20.74 -0.18
C PHE A 98 3.18 -20.34 0.83
N GLY A 99 3.28 -21.07 1.95
CA GLY A 99 4.28 -20.79 3.00
C GLY A 99 5.73 -20.90 2.52
N ILE A 100 6.01 -21.71 1.52
CA ILE A 100 7.35 -21.89 0.96
C ILE A 100 7.61 -20.89 -0.16
N GLN A 101 6.75 -20.84 -1.15
CA GLN A 101 6.98 -20.04 -2.37
C GLN A 101 6.76 -18.55 -2.13
N THR A 102 5.63 -18.21 -1.51
CA THR A 102 5.25 -16.79 -1.29
C THR A 102 6.01 -16.19 -0.14
N LEU A 103 5.99 -16.83 1.04
CA LEU A 103 6.68 -16.30 2.22
C LEU A 103 8.20 -16.42 2.09
N GLY A 104 8.70 -17.43 1.39
CA GLY A 104 10.14 -17.58 1.11
C GLY A 104 10.71 -16.41 0.29
N ASN A 105 9.96 -15.91 -0.70
CA ASN A 105 10.37 -14.74 -1.49
C ASN A 105 10.53 -13.47 -0.64
N ILE A 106 9.79 -13.32 0.44
CA ILE A 106 9.92 -12.18 1.36
C ILE A 106 11.33 -12.13 1.95
N ILE A 107 11.89 -13.28 2.30
CA ILE A 107 13.26 -13.38 2.86
C ILE A 107 14.28 -12.84 1.86
N PHE A 108 14.23 -13.31 0.61
CA PHE A 108 15.17 -12.89 -0.42
C PHE A 108 15.04 -11.39 -0.73
N ILE A 109 13.82 -10.90 -0.92
CA ILE A 109 13.61 -9.48 -1.24
C ILE A 109 14.02 -8.58 -0.07
N SER A 110 13.74 -8.98 1.17
CA SER A 110 14.19 -8.24 2.35
C SER A 110 15.71 -8.17 2.45
N ALA A 111 16.40 -9.27 2.15
CA ALA A 111 17.87 -9.31 2.08
C ALA A 111 18.40 -8.37 0.99
N LEU A 112 17.79 -8.38 -0.20
CA LEU A 112 18.15 -7.50 -1.31
C LEU A 112 17.91 -6.03 -0.96
N VAL A 113 16.75 -5.70 -0.40
CA VAL A 113 16.39 -4.34 0.04
C VAL A 113 17.36 -3.86 1.11
N GLY A 114 17.71 -4.69 2.09
CA GLY A 114 18.73 -4.39 3.10
C GLY A 114 20.09 -4.04 2.49
N GLY A 115 20.54 -4.84 1.51
CA GLY A 115 21.77 -4.57 0.76
C GLY A 115 21.73 -3.28 -0.04
N LEU A 116 20.63 -3.02 -0.77
CA LEU A 116 20.45 -1.78 -1.56
C LEU A 116 20.34 -0.55 -0.66
N TYR A 117 19.78 -0.72 0.54
CA TYR A 117 19.70 0.34 1.54
C TYR A 117 21.10 0.68 2.08
N TYR A 118 21.89 -0.34 2.49
CA TYR A 118 23.27 -0.17 2.96
C TYR A 118 24.17 0.52 1.93
N LEU A 119 24.00 0.19 0.63
CA LEU A 119 24.72 0.84 -0.48
C LEU A 119 24.24 2.29 -0.74
N GLY A 120 23.21 2.76 -0.06
CA GLY A 120 22.66 4.10 -0.21
C GLY A 120 21.81 4.29 -1.48
N ILE A 121 21.60 3.25 -2.28
CA ILE A 121 20.87 3.33 -3.57
C ILE A 121 19.42 3.74 -3.32
N LEU A 122 18.72 3.07 -2.41
CA LEU A 122 17.34 3.40 -2.09
C LEU A 122 17.22 4.79 -1.45
N GLY A 123 18.11 5.11 -0.51
CA GLY A 123 18.15 6.42 0.13
C GLY A 123 18.37 7.55 -0.88
N PHE A 124 19.25 7.36 -1.86
CA PHE A 124 19.50 8.33 -2.93
C PHE A 124 18.26 8.55 -3.81
N ILE A 125 17.59 7.49 -4.23
CA ILE A 125 16.36 7.55 -5.02
C ILE A 125 15.27 8.29 -4.26
N VAL A 126 15.03 7.91 -3.00
CA VAL A 126 14.01 8.54 -2.14
C VAL A 126 14.33 10.02 -1.91
N LYS A 127 15.61 10.37 -1.70
CA LYS A 127 16.04 11.76 -1.52
C LYS A 127 15.75 12.63 -2.75
N ILE A 128 16.04 12.14 -3.94
CA ILE A 128 15.78 12.86 -5.19
C ILE A 128 14.27 13.06 -5.38
N ILE A 129 13.50 11.97 -5.36
CA ILE A 129 12.07 12.03 -5.62
C ILE A 129 11.36 12.84 -4.49
N GLY A 130 11.73 12.62 -3.23
CA GLY A 130 11.16 13.34 -2.09
C GLY A 130 11.42 14.85 -2.14
N THR A 131 12.62 15.25 -2.59
CA THR A 131 12.94 16.67 -2.80
C THR A 131 12.08 17.30 -3.90
N ILE A 132 11.87 16.57 -5.01
CA ILE A 132 11.01 17.02 -6.11
C ILE A 132 9.55 17.14 -5.62
N VAL A 133 9.04 16.12 -4.95
CA VAL A 133 7.66 16.10 -4.40
C VAL A 133 7.46 17.25 -3.40
N GLY A 134 8.38 17.44 -2.46
CA GLY A 134 8.31 18.53 -1.47
C GLY A 134 8.27 19.91 -2.12
N LYS A 135 9.13 20.16 -3.10
CA LYS A 135 9.14 21.43 -3.85
C LYS A 135 7.85 21.65 -4.64
N LEU A 136 7.34 20.62 -5.30
CA LEU A 136 6.12 20.70 -6.11
C LEU A 136 4.89 20.98 -5.25
N LEU A 137 4.79 20.30 -4.10
CA LEU A 137 3.61 20.37 -3.23
C LEU A 137 3.69 21.50 -2.21
N GLY A 138 4.89 21.99 -1.90
CA GLY A 138 5.12 22.97 -0.84
C GLY A 138 4.96 22.36 0.57
N THR A 139 5.37 21.11 0.71
CA THR A 139 5.34 20.32 1.96
C THR A 139 6.72 20.25 2.57
N SER A 140 6.83 19.86 3.85
CA SER A 140 8.13 19.72 4.49
C SER A 140 8.97 18.64 3.80
N LYS A 141 10.29 18.76 3.88
CA LYS A 141 11.19 17.78 3.25
C LYS A 141 11.05 16.42 3.92
N VAL A 142 10.86 16.37 5.24
CA VAL A 142 10.77 15.11 6.00
C VAL A 142 9.49 14.36 5.65
N GLU A 143 8.34 15.04 5.66
CA GLU A 143 7.07 14.38 5.33
C GLU A 143 7.01 13.92 3.87
N SER A 144 7.54 14.72 2.94
CA SER A 144 7.61 14.34 1.53
C SER A 144 8.55 13.17 1.29
N PHE A 145 9.65 13.15 2.03
CA PHE A 145 10.62 12.08 2.00
C PHE A 145 10.00 10.75 2.47
N VAL A 146 9.29 10.75 3.61
CA VAL A 146 8.61 9.55 4.11
C VAL A 146 7.50 9.08 3.16
N ALA A 147 6.71 10.00 2.64
CA ALA A 147 5.66 9.65 1.68
C ALA A 147 6.23 8.96 0.43
N VAL A 148 7.39 9.42 -0.06
CA VAL A 148 8.09 8.80 -1.19
C VAL A 148 8.77 7.50 -0.78
N ALA A 149 9.36 7.42 0.40
CA ALA A 149 9.95 6.19 0.91
C ALA A 149 8.93 5.04 0.93
N ASN A 150 7.69 5.35 1.24
CA ASN A 150 6.58 4.41 1.24
C ASN A 150 6.15 3.91 -0.16
N MET A 151 6.77 4.37 -1.25
CA MET A 151 6.66 3.68 -2.55
C MET A 151 7.42 2.35 -2.57
N PHE A 152 8.42 2.20 -1.72
CA PHE A 152 9.36 1.08 -1.70
C PHE A 152 9.38 0.35 -0.36
N LEU A 153 9.20 1.09 0.72
CA LEU A 153 9.30 0.60 2.09
C LEU A 153 7.92 0.49 2.74
N GLY A 154 7.84 -0.35 3.75
CA GLY A 154 6.59 -0.54 4.49
C GLY A 154 6.37 0.50 5.59
N GLN A 155 5.21 0.40 6.21
CA GLN A 155 4.74 1.30 7.27
C GLN A 155 5.64 1.34 8.53
N THR A 156 6.50 0.36 8.73
CA THR A 156 7.47 0.29 9.84
C THR A 156 8.89 0.62 9.39
N GLU A 157 9.21 0.42 8.12
CA GLU A 157 10.53 0.62 7.56
C GLU A 157 10.79 2.09 7.20
N SER A 158 9.81 2.75 6.58
CA SER A 158 9.97 4.15 6.16
C SER A 158 10.17 5.14 7.34
N PRO A 159 9.55 4.97 8.53
CA PRO A 159 9.83 5.83 9.68
C PRO A 159 11.26 5.71 10.20
N ILE A 160 11.95 4.57 9.97
CA ILE A 160 13.36 4.39 10.36
C ILE A 160 14.25 5.43 9.65
N LEU A 161 13.95 5.72 8.38
CA LEU A 161 14.69 6.71 7.58
C LEU A 161 14.68 8.11 8.18
N VAL A 162 13.64 8.45 8.89
CA VAL A 162 13.42 9.75 9.50
C VAL A 162 13.39 9.69 11.02
N SER A 163 13.88 8.61 11.62
CA SER A 163 13.83 8.38 13.08
C SER A 163 14.39 9.56 13.87
N LYS A 164 15.47 10.18 13.39
CA LYS A 164 16.09 11.39 13.97
C LYS A 164 15.14 12.59 14.06
N TYR A 165 14.15 12.67 13.19
CA TYR A 165 13.25 13.80 13.06
C TYR A 165 11.88 13.55 13.69
N LEU A 166 11.52 12.27 13.98
CA LEU A 166 10.20 11.91 14.52
C LEU A 166 9.82 12.73 15.76
N GLY A 167 10.77 12.98 16.66
CA GLY A 167 10.55 13.76 17.88
C GLY A 167 10.11 15.21 17.62
N SER A 168 10.62 15.83 16.56
CA SER A 168 10.32 17.22 16.19
C SER A 168 9.18 17.36 15.17
N MET A 169 8.68 16.27 14.60
CA MET A 169 7.57 16.33 13.65
C MET A 169 6.26 16.75 14.32
N THR A 170 5.49 17.58 13.63
CA THR A 170 4.14 17.99 14.03
C THR A 170 3.15 16.84 13.98
N GLU A 171 1.96 16.98 14.58
CA GLU A 171 0.89 15.98 14.45
C GLU A 171 0.47 15.78 12.96
N SER A 172 0.47 16.85 12.17
CA SER A 172 0.17 16.81 10.73
C SER A 172 1.22 16.05 9.95
N GLU A 173 2.51 16.23 10.23
CA GLU A 173 3.58 15.46 9.62
C GLU A 173 3.54 13.98 10.02
N ILE A 174 3.27 13.67 11.30
CA ILE A 174 3.05 12.28 11.77
C ILE A 174 1.83 11.65 11.07
N MET A 175 0.79 12.42 10.80
CA MET A 175 -0.35 11.92 10.01
C MET A 175 0.07 11.52 8.59
N VAL A 176 0.99 12.26 7.94
CA VAL A 176 1.55 11.86 6.63
C VAL A 176 2.34 10.56 6.76
N VAL A 177 3.16 10.39 7.80
CA VAL A 177 3.89 9.15 8.07
C VAL A 177 2.92 7.96 8.16
N LEU A 178 1.88 8.09 8.98
CA LEU A 178 0.90 7.03 9.21
C LEU A 178 0.09 6.71 7.95
N ILE A 179 -0.47 7.74 7.29
CA ILE A 179 -1.32 7.54 6.10
C ILE A 179 -0.51 7.00 4.92
N SER A 180 0.69 7.52 4.68
CA SER A 180 1.53 7.02 3.59
C SER A 180 1.98 5.58 3.86
N GLY A 181 2.30 5.24 5.11
CA GLY A 181 2.62 3.87 5.51
C GLY A 181 1.46 2.90 5.34
N MET A 182 0.28 3.25 5.85
CA MET A 182 -0.92 2.41 5.72
C MET A 182 -1.50 2.40 4.30
N GLY A 183 -1.30 3.47 3.52
CA GLY A 183 -1.75 3.55 2.13
C GLY A 183 -0.82 2.88 1.11
N SER A 184 0.33 2.39 1.55
CA SER A 184 1.37 1.78 0.71
C SER A 184 1.54 0.29 0.97
N MET A 185 2.40 -0.32 0.16
CA MET A 185 2.88 -1.69 0.33
C MET A 185 4.40 -1.70 0.33
N SER A 186 5.01 -2.59 1.11
CA SER A 186 6.45 -2.80 1.07
C SER A 186 6.89 -3.58 -0.17
N ALA A 187 8.00 -3.20 -0.79
CA ALA A 187 8.60 -3.96 -1.86
C ALA A 187 8.93 -5.41 -1.44
N THR A 188 9.19 -5.63 -0.15
CA THR A 188 9.52 -6.96 0.39
C THR A 188 8.38 -7.97 0.25
N ILE A 189 7.13 -7.51 0.25
CA ILE A 189 5.96 -8.41 0.16
C ILE A 189 5.31 -8.47 -1.23
N ILE A 190 5.75 -7.62 -2.17
CA ILE A 190 5.21 -7.59 -3.55
C ILE A 190 5.29 -8.98 -4.20
N GLY A 191 6.39 -9.68 -4.00
CA GLY A 191 6.55 -11.05 -4.50
C GLY A 191 5.45 -12.01 -4.04
N GLY A 192 4.94 -11.80 -2.82
CA GLY A 192 3.81 -12.56 -2.29
C GLY A 192 2.52 -12.34 -3.09
N TYR A 193 2.20 -11.11 -3.41
CA TYR A 193 0.99 -10.80 -4.19
C TYR A 193 1.08 -11.28 -5.64
N VAL A 194 2.27 -11.19 -6.25
CA VAL A 194 2.51 -11.73 -7.59
C VAL A 194 2.36 -13.26 -7.60
N ALA A 195 2.83 -13.95 -6.57
CA ALA A 195 2.64 -15.38 -6.42
C ALA A 195 1.16 -15.79 -6.27
N LEU A 196 0.31 -14.89 -5.75
CA LEU A 196 -1.15 -15.03 -5.72
C LEU A 196 -1.81 -14.75 -7.09
N GLY A 197 -1.02 -14.42 -8.12
CA GLY A 197 -1.50 -14.20 -9.49
C GLY A 197 -1.81 -12.73 -9.82
N ILE A 198 -1.51 -11.79 -8.94
CA ILE A 198 -1.73 -10.37 -9.20
C ILE A 198 -0.65 -9.84 -10.15
N PRO A 199 -1.02 -9.18 -11.27
CA PRO A 199 -0.05 -8.62 -12.20
C PRO A 199 0.83 -7.57 -11.53
N MET A 200 2.15 -7.72 -11.69
CA MET A 200 3.15 -6.80 -11.12
C MET A 200 2.90 -5.34 -11.50
N GLU A 201 2.48 -5.09 -12.73
CA GLU A 201 2.19 -3.75 -13.23
C GLU A 201 1.11 -3.02 -12.41
N TYR A 202 0.08 -3.75 -11.91
CA TYR A 202 -0.99 -3.16 -11.10
C TYR A 202 -0.45 -2.64 -9.76
N ILE A 203 0.44 -3.40 -9.17
CA ILE A 203 1.10 -3.07 -7.90
C ILE A 203 2.03 -1.87 -8.06
N LEU A 204 2.82 -1.84 -9.14
CA LEU A 204 3.74 -0.73 -9.42
C LEU A 204 3.00 0.58 -9.70
N ILE A 205 1.88 0.52 -10.44
CA ILE A 205 1.02 1.69 -10.66
C ILE A 205 0.48 2.21 -9.32
N ALA A 206 -0.03 1.32 -8.47
CA ALA A 206 -0.52 1.69 -7.15
C ALA A 206 0.56 2.38 -6.32
N SER A 207 1.76 1.79 -6.22
CA SER A 207 2.89 2.32 -5.45
C SER A 207 3.31 3.72 -5.91
N ALA A 208 3.31 3.98 -7.23
CA ALA A 208 3.67 5.29 -7.78
C ALA A 208 2.67 6.41 -7.41
N LEU A 209 1.44 6.06 -7.07
CA LEU A 209 0.39 7.02 -6.71
C LEU A 209 0.37 7.36 -5.21
N VAL A 210 0.99 6.53 -4.37
CA VAL A 210 0.96 6.65 -2.90
C VAL A 210 1.41 8.02 -2.38
N PRO A 211 2.57 8.60 -2.79
CA PRO A 211 3.04 9.85 -2.20
C PRO A 211 2.02 10.99 -2.34
N PHE A 212 1.43 11.08 -3.51
CA PHE A 212 0.50 12.17 -3.85
C PHE A 212 -0.86 11.98 -3.18
N GLY A 213 -1.43 10.79 -3.26
CA GLY A 213 -2.68 10.45 -2.58
C GLY A 213 -2.58 10.60 -1.08
N SER A 214 -1.49 10.12 -0.47
CA SER A 214 -1.30 10.17 0.98
C SER A 214 -1.12 11.60 1.48
N ILE A 215 -0.34 12.45 0.80
CA ILE A 215 -0.19 13.85 1.17
C ILE A 215 -1.53 14.58 1.02
N ALA A 216 -2.26 14.38 -0.09
CA ALA A 216 -3.56 15.02 -0.30
C ALA A 216 -4.55 14.67 0.83
N ILE A 217 -4.70 13.38 1.12
CA ILE A 217 -5.62 12.89 2.16
C ILE A 217 -5.17 13.31 3.56
N SER A 218 -3.87 13.24 3.87
CA SER A 218 -3.34 13.63 5.19
C SER A 218 -3.59 15.10 5.48
N LYS A 219 -3.27 15.99 4.53
CA LYS A 219 -3.46 17.43 4.69
C LYS A 219 -4.93 17.87 4.70
N MET A 220 -5.83 17.04 4.17
CA MET A 220 -7.27 17.23 4.37
C MET A 220 -7.71 16.80 5.77
N LEU A 221 -7.30 15.62 6.23
CA LEU A 221 -7.73 15.05 7.49
C LEU A 221 -7.15 15.80 8.70
N LEU A 222 -5.89 16.17 8.63
CA LEU A 222 -5.17 16.89 9.67
C LEU A 222 -4.30 17.99 9.06
N PRO A 223 -4.88 19.18 8.81
CA PRO A 223 -4.15 20.34 8.33
C PRO A 223 -3.02 20.74 9.28
N GLU A 224 -1.99 21.40 8.75
CA GLU A 224 -0.88 21.90 9.56
C GLU A 224 -1.31 23.14 10.36
N LEU A 225 -1.22 23.05 11.67
CA LEU A 225 -1.55 24.13 12.60
C LEU A 225 -0.37 24.49 13.50
N GLU A 226 0.72 23.74 13.40
CA GLU A 226 1.92 23.92 14.21
C GLU A 226 3.03 24.51 13.35
N GLU A 227 4.04 25.08 13.98
CA GLU A 227 5.23 25.55 13.26
C GLU A 227 6.12 24.36 12.88
N VAL A 228 6.26 24.15 11.59
CA VAL A 228 7.07 23.05 11.04
C VAL A 228 8.56 23.41 11.16
N GLN A 229 9.34 22.51 11.72
CA GLN A 229 10.78 22.68 11.82
C GLN A 229 11.41 22.72 10.41
N ASN A 230 12.12 23.79 10.09
CA ASN A 230 12.80 23.92 8.81
C ASN A 230 14.07 23.04 8.79
N ILE A 231 13.98 21.87 8.16
CA ILE A 231 15.10 20.96 7.96
C ILE A 231 15.62 21.15 6.54
N GLU A 232 16.81 21.78 6.41
CA GLU A 232 17.37 22.12 5.10
C GLU A 232 17.84 20.90 4.32
N ASP A 233 18.38 19.88 4.99
CA ASP A 233 18.79 18.62 4.37
C ASP A 233 18.39 17.40 5.22
N VAL A 234 17.69 16.46 4.62
CA VAL A 234 17.35 15.18 5.26
C VAL A 234 18.53 14.24 5.11
N SER A 235 19.25 14.00 6.21
CA SER A 235 20.31 13.01 6.24
C SER A 235 19.74 11.64 6.55
N ILE A 236 20.07 10.67 5.70
CA ILE A 236 19.69 9.27 5.87
C ILE A 236 20.88 8.52 6.44
N ASP A 237 20.64 7.73 7.44
CA ASP A 237 21.62 6.74 7.89
C ASP A 237 21.40 5.45 7.10
N ASN A 238 22.14 5.29 6.02
CA ASN A 238 22.04 4.11 5.15
C ASN A 238 22.67 2.85 5.76
N LYS A 239 23.52 2.99 6.78
CA LYS A 239 24.26 1.86 7.34
C LYS A 239 23.58 1.25 8.56
N GLY A 240 22.82 2.06 9.32
CA GLY A 240 22.28 1.63 10.61
C GLY A 240 23.40 1.08 11.49
N ASP A 241 23.17 -0.04 12.14
CA ASP A 241 24.14 -0.73 12.99
C ASP A 241 25.06 -1.69 12.20
N ASN A 242 24.98 -1.73 10.87
CA ASN A 242 25.72 -2.68 10.05
C ASN A 242 27.12 -2.17 9.70
N GLU A 243 28.14 -2.95 10.04
CA GLU A 243 29.54 -2.65 9.71
C GLU A 243 29.89 -2.89 8.24
N ASN A 244 29.18 -3.80 7.57
CA ASN A 244 29.47 -4.19 6.18
C ASN A 244 28.21 -4.65 5.44
N LEU A 245 28.32 -4.76 4.10
CA LEU A 245 27.23 -5.15 3.21
C LEU A 245 26.68 -6.55 3.53
N ILE A 246 27.54 -7.50 3.92
CA ILE A 246 27.10 -8.87 4.22
C ILE A 246 26.24 -8.87 5.48
N GLY A 247 26.63 -8.08 6.50
CA GLY A 247 25.83 -7.88 7.71
C GLY A 247 24.43 -7.33 7.38
N ALA A 248 24.37 -6.29 6.54
CA ALA A 248 23.11 -5.69 6.12
C ALA A 248 22.21 -6.67 5.33
N ILE A 249 22.79 -7.51 4.47
CA ILE A 249 22.06 -8.56 3.75
C ILE A 249 21.55 -9.62 4.72
N ALA A 250 22.37 -10.06 5.68
CA ALA A 250 21.98 -11.05 6.68
C ALA A 250 20.88 -10.53 7.61
N GLU A 251 20.98 -9.29 8.08
CA GLU A 251 19.95 -8.62 8.86
C GLU A 251 18.64 -8.51 8.05
N GLY A 252 18.73 -8.07 6.80
CA GLY A 252 17.59 -8.02 5.89
C GLY A 252 16.91 -9.37 5.73
N ALA A 253 17.70 -10.46 5.56
CA ALA A 253 17.15 -11.82 5.48
C ALA A 253 16.43 -12.23 6.76
N MET A 254 16.99 -11.91 7.94
CA MET A 254 16.35 -12.21 9.24
C MET A 254 15.08 -11.42 9.44
N ASN A 255 15.05 -10.14 9.07
CA ASN A 255 13.86 -9.30 9.10
C ASN A 255 12.78 -9.83 8.15
N GLY A 256 13.19 -10.30 6.96
CA GLY A 256 12.32 -10.97 6.00
C GLY A 256 11.73 -12.27 6.56
N LEU A 257 12.53 -13.08 7.22
CA LEU A 257 12.06 -14.32 7.89
C LEU A 257 11.03 -14.01 8.98
N GLN A 258 11.31 -13.03 9.84
CA GLN A 258 10.38 -12.61 10.89
C GLN A 258 9.06 -12.10 10.29
N SER A 259 9.13 -11.31 9.22
CA SER A 259 7.95 -10.81 8.50
C SER A 259 7.15 -11.97 7.89
N ALA A 260 7.82 -12.92 7.23
CA ALA A 260 7.20 -14.10 6.64
C ALA A 260 6.49 -14.96 7.69
N LEU A 261 7.13 -15.20 8.83
CA LEU A 261 6.54 -15.96 9.95
C LEU A 261 5.35 -15.20 10.56
N ALA A 262 5.46 -13.89 10.75
CA ALA A 262 4.38 -13.07 11.28
C ALA A 262 3.16 -13.06 10.35
N ILE A 263 3.38 -12.94 9.04
CA ILE A 263 2.32 -13.03 8.02
C ILE A 263 1.69 -14.42 8.04
N GLY A 264 2.49 -15.49 8.02
CA GLY A 264 2.00 -16.86 8.07
C GLY A 264 1.16 -17.15 9.31
N ALA A 265 1.64 -16.75 10.49
CA ALA A 265 0.92 -16.90 11.75
C ALA A 265 -0.40 -16.10 11.76
N SER A 266 -0.36 -14.85 11.26
CA SER A 266 -1.55 -14.00 11.13
C SER A 266 -2.59 -14.61 10.19
N LEU A 267 -2.16 -15.13 9.04
CA LEU A 267 -3.06 -15.78 8.08
C LEU A 267 -3.72 -17.02 8.66
N ILE A 268 -2.96 -17.89 9.36
CA ILE A 268 -3.52 -19.06 10.01
C ILE A 268 -4.59 -18.65 11.03
N ALA A 269 -4.28 -17.67 11.88
CA ALA A 269 -5.20 -17.19 12.90
C ALA A 269 -6.46 -16.55 12.29
N ILE A 270 -6.28 -15.64 11.33
CA ILE A 270 -7.38 -14.89 10.71
C ILE A 270 -8.28 -15.82 9.89
N ILE A 271 -7.71 -16.68 9.05
CA ILE A 271 -8.50 -17.62 8.23
C ILE A 271 -9.26 -18.60 9.15
N GLY A 272 -8.62 -19.08 10.21
CA GLY A 272 -9.26 -19.91 11.20
C GLY A 272 -10.43 -19.22 11.92
N LEU A 273 -10.25 -17.96 12.32
CA LEU A 273 -11.32 -17.15 12.92
C LEU A 273 -12.46 -16.86 11.94
N VAL A 274 -12.14 -16.56 10.69
CA VAL A 274 -13.15 -16.38 9.62
C VAL A 274 -13.94 -17.65 9.41
N ALA A 275 -13.29 -18.82 9.39
CA ALA A 275 -13.96 -20.10 9.28
C ALA A 275 -14.88 -20.36 10.48
N LEU A 276 -14.44 -20.04 11.71
CA LEU A 276 -15.26 -20.13 12.91
C LEU A 276 -16.50 -19.22 12.83
N VAL A 277 -16.30 -17.96 12.47
CA VAL A 277 -17.38 -16.99 12.31
C VAL A 277 -18.37 -17.46 11.22
N ASN A 278 -17.85 -17.93 10.08
CA ASN A 278 -18.69 -18.48 9.02
C ASN A 278 -19.44 -19.75 9.43
N GLY A 279 -18.86 -20.59 10.32
CA GLY A 279 -19.55 -21.73 10.92
C GLY A 279 -20.76 -21.29 11.75
N ILE A 280 -20.62 -20.21 12.53
CA ILE A 280 -21.72 -19.63 13.31
C ILE A 280 -22.75 -18.96 12.41
N LEU A 281 -22.30 -18.11 11.46
CA LEU A 281 -23.18 -17.41 10.53
C LEU A 281 -23.91 -18.36 9.57
N GLY A 282 -23.32 -19.51 9.27
CA GLY A 282 -23.89 -20.56 8.41
C GLY A 282 -25.21 -21.11 8.97
N ALA A 283 -25.41 -21.08 10.30
CA ALA A 283 -26.70 -21.44 10.92
C ALA A 283 -27.83 -20.47 10.47
N PHE A 284 -27.47 -19.27 10.02
CA PHE A 284 -28.41 -18.26 9.50
C PHE A 284 -28.40 -18.17 7.98
N GLY A 285 -27.65 -19.04 7.28
CA GLY A 285 -27.55 -19.06 5.83
C GLY A 285 -26.74 -17.91 5.22
N ILE A 286 -25.86 -17.25 6.00
CA ILE A 286 -25.04 -16.12 5.59
C ILE A 286 -23.55 -16.37 5.87
N THR A 287 -22.67 -15.63 5.19
CA THR A 287 -21.22 -15.65 5.42
C THR A 287 -20.69 -14.25 5.71
N LEU A 288 -19.53 -14.17 6.33
CA LEU A 288 -18.83 -12.90 6.59
C LEU A 288 -18.52 -12.16 5.28
N GLN A 289 -18.16 -12.90 4.24
CA GLN A 289 -17.91 -12.37 2.91
C GLN A 289 -19.15 -11.71 2.28
N GLN A 290 -20.32 -12.33 2.47
CA GLN A 290 -21.57 -11.72 2.03
C GLN A 290 -21.89 -10.43 2.80
N ILE A 291 -21.63 -10.41 4.12
CA ILE A 291 -21.79 -9.20 4.93
C ILE A 291 -20.89 -8.08 4.37
N PHE A 292 -19.60 -8.38 4.14
CA PHE A 292 -18.68 -7.41 3.54
C PHE A 292 -19.12 -6.95 2.16
N SER A 293 -19.59 -7.89 1.32
CA SER A 293 -20.10 -7.57 -0.02
C SER A 293 -21.17 -6.48 0.03
N TYR A 294 -22.13 -6.60 0.93
CA TYR A 294 -23.22 -5.62 1.04
C TYR A 294 -22.78 -4.31 1.68
N ILE A 295 -21.98 -4.35 2.75
CA ILE A 295 -21.54 -3.14 3.47
C ILE A 295 -20.67 -2.25 2.58
N PHE A 296 -19.75 -2.84 1.83
CA PHE A 296 -18.76 -2.11 1.02
C PHE A 296 -19.13 -1.99 -0.47
N SER A 297 -20.22 -2.62 -0.92
CA SER A 297 -20.68 -2.51 -2.31
C SER A 297 -20.92 -1.07 -2.81
N PRO A 298 -21.35 -0.09 -1.98
CA PRO A 298 -21.45 1.29 -2.43
C PRO A 298 -20.11 1.85 -2.95
N ILE A 299 -18.98 1.42 -2.37
CA ILE A 299 -17.66 1.81 -2.86
C ILE A 299 -17.38 1.15 -4.21
N GLY A 300 -17.68 -0.15 -4.36
CA GLY A 300 -17.56 -0.86 -5.64
C GLY A 300 -18.39 -0.22 -6.75
N PHE A 301 -19.61 0.23 -6.43
CA PHE A 301 -20.44 1.01 -7.36
C PHE A 301 -19.74 2.33 -7.75
N LEU A 302 -19.24 3.09 -6.79
CA LEU A 302 -18.55 4.37 -7.02
C LEU A 302 -17.23 4.21 -7.79
N MET A 303 -16.62 3.02 -7.77
CA MET A 303 -15.49 2.66 -8.64
C MET A 303 -15.91 2.46 -10.11
N GLY A 304 -17.19 2.54 -10.42
CA GLY A 304 -17.75 2.34 -11.77
C GLY A 304 -17.66 0.90 -12.25
N LEU A 305 -17.78 -0.06 -11.34
CA LEU A 305 -17.86 -1.48 -11.65
C LEU A 305 -19.29 -1.89 -12.02
N ASP A 306 -19.47 -3.04 -12.64
CA ASP A 306 -20.77 -3.51 -13.12
C ASP A 306 -21.24 -4.75 -12.35
N GLY A 307 -22.55 -4.88 -12.20
CA GLY A 307 -23.24 -6.11 -11.79
C GLY A 307 -22.62 -6.80 -10.57
N GLY A 308 -22.26 -8.07 -10.73
CA GLY A 308 -21.65 -8.88 -9.66
C GLY A 308 -20.30 -8.40 -9.20
N GLU A 309 -19.56 -7.61 -10.02
CA GLU A 309 -18.25 -7.08 -9.65
C GLU A 309 -18.33 -6.00 -8.56
N ILE A 310 -19.48 -5.33 -8.43
CA ILE A 310 -19.77 -4.39 -7.34
C ILE A 310 -19.72 -5.11 -5.99
N LEU A 311 -20.42 -6.24 -5.88
CA LEU A 311 -20.46 -7.04 -4.65
C LEU A 311 -19.11 -7.69 -4.35
N ARG A 312 -18.43 -8.15 -5.40
CA ARG A 312 -17.07 -8.69 -5.27
C ARG A 312 -16.08 -7.66 -4.76
N ALA A 313 -16.09 -6.44 -5.32
CA ALA A 313 -15.27 -5.35 -4.80
C ALA A 313 -15.61 -5.02 -3.35
N GLY A 314 -16.90 -5.05 -2.99
CA GLY A 314 -17.35 -4.90 -1.60
C GLY A 314 -16.75 -5.97 -0.68
N GLN A 315 -16.80 -7.25 -1.07
CA GLN A 315 -16.18 -8.34 -0.33
C GLN A 315 -14.68 -8.08 -0.11
N LEU A 316 -13.95 -7.82 -1.20
CA LEU A 316 -12.50 -7.61 -1.16
C LEU A 316 -12.10 -6.43 -0.29
N LEU A 317 -12.82 -5.31 -0.37
CA LEU A 317 -12.58 -4.12 0.45
C LEU A 317 -12.86 -4.39 1.94
N GLY A 318 -13.89 -5.17 2.25
CA GLY A 318 -14.17 -5.60 3.61
C GLY A 318 -13.10 -6.54 4.16
N GLU A 319 -12.68 -7.53 3.37
CA GLU A 319 -11.57 -8.42 3.72
C GLU A 319 -10.29 -7.62 3.99
N LYS A 320 -9.94 -6.67 3.11
CA LYS A 320 -8.78 -5.79 3.31
C LYS A 320 -8.85 -5.02 4.61
N LEU A 321 -9.96 -4.34 4.88
CA LEU A 321 -10.08 -3.40 6.01
C LEU A 321 -10.16 -4.12 7.35
N VAL A 322 -10.94 -5.20 7.40
CA VAL A 322 -11.26 -5.93 8.65
C VAL A 322 -10.25 -7.03 8.94
N LEU A 323 -9.83 -7.75 7.92
CA LEU A 323 -8.87 -8.87 8.05
C LEU A 323 -7.45 -8.36 7.74
N ASN A 324 -7.05 -8.44 6.47
CA ASN A 324 -5.85 -7.82 5.92
C ASN A 324 -5.86 -7.89 4.39
N GLU A 325 -4.91 -7.18 3.76
CA GLU A 325 -4.78 -7.14 2.31
C GLU A 325 -4.33 -8.48 1.70
N PHE A 326 -3.60 -9.33 2.42
CA PHE A 326 -3.20 -10.65 1.92
C PHE A 326 -4.41 -11.55 1.66
N VAL A 327 -5.37 -11.60 2.58
CA VAL A 327 -6.62 -12.34 2.41
C VAL A 327 -7.40 -11.81 1.21
N ALA A 328 -7.51 -10.48 1.09
CA ALA A 328 -8.18 -9.86 -0.04
C ALA A 328 -7.49 -10.14 -1.38
N PHE A 329 -6.15 -10.11 -1.43
CA PHE A 329 -5.39 -10.46 -2.62
C PHE A 329 -5.47 -11.95 -2.96
N GLN A 330 -5.56 -12.84 -1.97
CA GLN A 330 -5.82 -14.25 -2.20
C GLN A 330 -7.19 -14.44 -2.88
N SER A 331 -8.23 -13.82 -2.35
CA SER A 331 -9.58 -13.87 -2.93
C SER A 331 -9.63 -13.26 -4.34
N LEU A 332 -8.88 -12.17 -4.58
CA LEU A 332 -8.77 -11.57 -5.91
C LEU A 332 -7.99 -12.48 -6.87
N GLY A 333 -6.89 -13.09 -6.43
CA GLY A 333 -6.03 -13.96 -7.23
C GLY A 333 -6.77 -15.13 -7.85
N GLU A 334 -7.75 -15.71 -7.16
CA GLU A 334 -8.60 -16.79 -7.64
C GLU A 334 -9.41 -16.41 -8.89
N VAL A 335 -9.74 -15.13 -9.03
CA VAL A 335 -10.64 -14.64 -10.09
C VAL A 335 -10.00 -13.64 -11.05
N ILE A 336 -8.82 -13.10 -10.76
CA ILE A 336 -8.19 -12.01 -11.52
C ILE A 336 -8.05 -12.31 -13.01
N LYS A 337 -7.76 -13.57 -13.36
CA LYS A 337 -7.60 -14.02 -14.75
C LYS A 337 -8.91 -14.02 -15.54
N SER A 338 -10.06 -14.05 -14.86
CA SER A 338 -11.39 -14.02 -15.48
C SER A 338 -11.94 -12.60 -15.63
N LEU A 339 -11.30 -11.60 -15.01
CA LEU A 339 -11.71 -10.20 -15.04
C LEU A 339 -11.14 -9.51 -16.29
N ASP A 340 -11.88 -8.52 -16.79
CA ASP A 340 -11.33 -7.61 -17.78
C ASP A 340 -10.23 -6.73 -17.15
N TYR A 341 -9.35 -6.19 -18.02
CA TYR A 341 -8.19 -5.41 -17.59
C TYR A 341 -8.55 -4.28 -16.60
N ARG A 342 -9.60 -3.51 -16.91
CA ARG A 342 -10.03 -2.38 -16.08
C ARG A 342 -10.48 -2.85 -14.70
N THR A 343 -11.35 -3.83 -14.66
CA THR A 343 -11.92 -4.38 -13.42
C THR A 343 -10.84 -4.96 -12.54
N GLY A 344 -9.93 -5.78 -13.11
CA GLY A 344 -8.80 -6.34 -12.40
C GLY A 344 -7.85 -5.27 -11.85
N LEU A 345 -7.52 -4.27 -12.66
CA LEU A 345 -6.64 -3.16 -12.28
C LEU A 345 -7.25 -2.31 -11.14
N VAL A 346 -8.53 -1.93 -11.27
CA VAL A 346 -9.25 -1.14 -10.27
C VAL A 346 -9.35 -1.89 -8.94
N MET A 347 -9.72 -3.17 -8.97
CA MET A 347 -9.79 -4.00 -7.76
C MET A 347 -8.40 -4.14 -7.13
N ALA A 348 -7.37 -4.50 -7.90
CA ALA A 348 -6.03 -4.67 -7.36
C ALA A 348 -5.48 -3.39 -6.71
N ILE A 349 -5.60 -2.23 -7.37
CA ILE A 349 -5.15 -0.95 -6.81
C ILE A 349 -5.91 -0.61 -5.52
N SER A 350 -7.20 -0.89 -5.44
CA SER A 350 -7.99 -0.63 -4.23
C SER A 350 -7.56 -1.48 -3.03
N LEU A 351 -6.96 -2.63 -3.29
CA LEU A 351 -6.42 -3.51 -2.25
C LEU A 351 -4.99 -3.14 -1.85
N CYS A 352 -4.24 -2.41 -2.69
CA CYS A 352 -2.91 -1.99 -2.37
C CYS A 352 -2.88 -1.09 -1.13
N GLY A 353 -2.07 -1.48 -0.14
CA GLY A 353 -1.87 -0.75 1.11
C GLY A 353 -2.32 -1.50 2.36
N PHE A 354 -1.59 -1.23 3.43
CA PHE A 354 -1.73 -1.88 4.74
C PHE A 354 -2.86 -1.31 5.62
N ALA A 355 -3.80 -0.55 5.05
CA ALA A 355 -4.88 0.08 5.81
C ALA A 355 -5.90 -0.95 6.30
N ASN A 356 -5.63 -1.54 7.46
CA ASN A 356 -6.49 -2.48 8.16
C ASN A 356 -6.38 -2.31 9.69
N ILE A 357 -7.25 -2.99 10.44
CA ILE A 357 -7.33 -2.86 11.90
C ILE A 357 -6.01 -3.24 12.58
N SER A 358 -5.34 -4.30 12.12
CA SER A 358 -4.07 -4.76 12.73
C SER A 358 -2.92 -3.78 12.48
N SER A 359 -2.91 -3.10 11.35
CA SER A 359 -1.89 -2.11 10.98
C SER A 359 -1.84 -0.91 11.93
N MET A 360 -2.95 -0.55 12.57
CA MET A 360 -2.92 0.48 13.62
C MET A 360 -1.96 0.09 14.75
N GLY A 361 -2.07 -1.15 15.24
CA GLY A 361 -1.18 -1.67 16.29
C GLY A 361 0.27 -1.75 15.84
N ILE A 362 0.50 -2.19 14.61
CA ILE A 362 1.84 -2.31 14.01
C ILE A 362 2.50 -0.93 13.89
N CYS A 363 1.80 0.09 13.37
CA CYS A 363 2.32 1.46 13.28
C CYS A 363 2.60 2.06 14.66
N ILE A 364 1.65 1.93 15.61
CA ILE A 364 1.83 2.46 16.96
C ILE A 364 3.06 1.83 17.61
N SER A 365 3.18 0.50 17.59
CA SER A 365 4.31 -0.20 18.23
C SER A 365 5.63 0.06 17.52
N GLY A 366 5.65 -0.04 16.19
CA GLY A 366 6.88 0.12 15.40
C GLY A 366 7.45 1.53 15.50
N ILE A 367 6.63 2.57 15.32
CA ILE A 367 7.09 3.96 15.40
C ILE A 367 7.39 4.38 16.85
N SER A 368 6.63 3.87 17.84
CA SER A 368 6.92 4.13 19.26
C SER A 368 8.24 3.51 19.73
N ALA A 369 8.69 2.43 19.10
CA ALA A 369 10.00 1.85 19.38
C ALA A 369 11.14 2.80 18.95
N LEU A 370 10.93 3.57 17.88
CA LEU A 370 11.89 4.57 17.39
C LEU A 370 11.81 5.89 18.16
N CYS A 371 10.60 6.30 18.58
CA CYS A 371 10.35 7.54 19.30
C CYS A 371 9.23 7.35 20.34
N PRO A 372 9.56 6.92 21.58
CA PRO A 372 8.57 6.63 22.64
C PRO A 372 7.66 7.80 22.98
N ASP A 373 8.18 9.02 22.90
CA ASP A 373 7.43 10.25 23.23
C ASP A 373 6.23 10.48 22.31
N LYS A 374 6.28 9.99 21.07
CA LYS A 374 5.19 10.11 20.09
C LYS A 374 4.07 9.07 20.27
N ARG A 375 4.20 8.11 21.19
CA ARG A 375 3.22 7.03 21.37
C ARG A 375 1.79 7.53 21.58
N LYS A 376 1.60 8.60 22.34
CA LYS A 376 0.27 9.18 22.58
C LYS A 376 -0.32 9.76 21.30
N VAL A 377 0.48 10.49 20.53
CA VAL A 377 0.09 11.08 19.23
C VAL A 377 -0.26 9.97 18.26
N LEU A 378 0.59 8.95 18.13
CA LEU A 378 0.35 7.79 17.25
C LEU A 378 -0.96 7.09 17.59
N SER A 379 -1.23 6.81 18.86
CA SER A 379 -2.48 6.17 19.31
C SER A 379 -3.71 7.03 19.04
N LYS A 380 -3.60 8.36 19.22
CA LYS A 380 -4.67 9.34 18.93
C LYS A 380 -5.02 9.36 17.43
N LEU A 381 -4.00 9.28 16.57
CA LEU A 381 -4.14 9.45 15.12
C LEU A 381 -4.41 8.14 14.36
N ALA A 382 -4.05 6.98 14.90
CA ALA A 382 -4.00 5.70 14.20
C ALA A 382 -5.32 5.33 13.48
N PHE A 383 -6.47 5.48 14.15
CA PHE A 383 -7.76 5.15 13.54
C PHE A 383 -8.10 6.07 12.36
N LYS A 384 -7.87 7.39 12.53
CA LYS A 384 -8.08 8.36 11.46
C LYS A 384 -7.10 8.12 10.30
N ALA A 385 -5.86 7.73 10.61
CA ALA A 385 -4.85 7.39 9.63
C ALA A 385 -5.19 6.10 8.86
N MET A 386 -5.76 5.10 9.52
CA MET A 386 -6.25 3.89 8.85
C MET A 386 -7.34 4.21 7.82
N ILE A 387 -8.32 5.04 8.19
CA ILE A 387 -9.35 5.51 7.25
C ILE A 387 -8.71 6.29 6.10
N GLY A 388 -7.74 7.15 6.39
CA GLY A 388 -7.00 7.91 5.39
C GLY A 388 -6.22 7.01 4.43
N GLY A 389 -5.49 6.03 4.93
CA GLY A 389 -4.76 5.05 4.12
C GLY A 389 -5.68 4.19 3.24
N PHE A 390 -6.84 3.79 3.77
CA PHE A 390 -7.87 3.12 2.97
C PHE A 390 -8.40 4.04 1.87
N ALA A 391 -8.66 5.30 2.17
CA ALA A 391 -9.10 6.29 1.19
C ALA A 391 -8.05 6.55 0.10
N VAL A 392 -6.74 6.50 0.40
CA VAL A 392 -5.65 6.63 -0.58
C VAL A 392 -5.76 5.57 -1.67
N SER A 393 -5.92 4.30 -1.29
CA SER A 393 -6.00 3.20 -2.26
C SER A 393 -7.32 3.23 -3.05
N VAL A 394 -8.44 3.55 -2.40
CA VAL A 394 -9.75 3.68 -3.06
C VAL A 394 -9.74 4.87 -4.03
N LEU A 395 -9.21 6.02 -3.64
CA LEU A 395 -9.07 7.19 -4.51
C LEU A 395 -8.18 6.88 -5.71
N SER A 396 -7.03 6.25 -5.48
CA SER A 396 -6.10 5.84 -6.56
C SER A 396 -6.78 4.90 -7.55
N SER A 397 -7.56 3.93 -7.07
CA SER A 397 -8.30 2.99 -7.92
C SER A 397 -9.39 3.69 -8.74
N MET A 398 -10.11 4.67 -8.17
CA MET A 398 -11.10 5.47 -8.88
C MET A 398 -10.47 6.36 -9.94
N VAL A 399 -9.34 7.00 -9.65
CA VAL A 399 -8.58 7.81 -10.62
C VAL A 399 -8.12 6.96 -11.79
N VAL A 400 -7.50 5.80 -11.52
CA VAL A 400 -7.07 4.88 -12.58
C VAL A 400 -8.27 4.31 -13.34
N GLY A 401 -9.34 3.94 -12.63
CA GLY A 401 -10.59 3.46 -13.21
C GLY A 401 -11.22 4.48 -14.17
N LEU A 402 -11.18 5.77 -13.82
CA LEU A 402 -11.63 6.87 -14.69
C LEU A 402 -10.78 6.97 -15.95
N ILE A 403 -9.45 6.95 -15.79
CA ILE A 403 -8.49 7.07 -16.91
C ILE A 403 -8.65 5.93 -17.91
N THR A 404 -8.93 4.72 -17.43
CA THR A 404 -9.13 3.55 -18.32
C THR A 404 -10.39 3.61 -19.18
N LEU A 405 -11.33 4.51 -18.88
CA LEU A 405 -12.57 4.68 -19.66
C LEU A 405 -12.39 5.54 -20.92
N PHE A 406 -11.30 6.28 -21.03
CA PHE A 406 -10.92 7.06 -22.21
C PHE A 406 -9.94 6.26 -23.08
#